data_1167714abb919062960a802f159c1bc4
#
_entry.id   1167714abb919062960a802f159c1bc4
#
_cell.length_a   1.000
_cell.length_b   1.000
_cell.length_c   1.000
_cell.angle_alpha   90.00
_cell.angle_beta   90.00
_cell.angle_gamma   90.00
#
_symmetry.space_group_name_H-M   'P 1'
#
loop_
_entity.id
_entity.type
_entity.pdbx_description
1 polymer ?
#
loop_
_entity_poly.entity_id
_entity_poly.type
_entity_poly.pdbx_seq_one_letter_code
_entity_poly.pdbx_strand_id
1 'polypeptide(L)'
;PTTHIIKLPIGEIRQPNATLDLSQSVDNEYYCLLLAKELGLNVPDAEIIKAGRVRALAVERFDRRWNTERTVLLRLPQEDMCQTFGLPSSVKYESDGGPGIARIMAFLMGSSEALKDRYDFMKFQVFQWLIGATDGHAKNFSVFIQAGGSYRLTPFYDIISAFP
;
A
#
# COMPACT_ATOMS: atom_id res chain seq x y z
N PRO A 1 -18.33 8.66 -5.07
CA PRO A 1 -17.00 8.09 -5.23
C PRO A 1 -15.94 9.12 -4.85
N THR A 2 -14.89 8.69 -4.14
CA THR A 2 -13.79 9.55 -3.66
C THR A 2 -12.54 9.31 -4.49
N THR A 3 -11.79 10.39 -4.79
CA THR A 3 -10.51 10.35 -5.50
C THR A 3 -9.32 10.14 -4.57
N HIS A 4 -9.47 10.41 -3.28
CA HIS A 4 -8.43 10.32 -2.26
C HIS A 4 -8.89 9.51 -1.04
N ILE A 5 -7.93 8.97 -0.33
CA ILE A 5 -8.08 8.45 1.03
C ILE A 5 -7.48 9.50 1.97
N ILE A 6 -8.25 9.92 2.96
CA ILE A 6 -7.80 10.87 3.99
C ILE A 6 -7.44 10.08 5.24
N LYS A 7 -6.18 10.16 5.66
CA LYS A 7 -5.65 9.52 6.86
C LYS A 7 -5.37 10.56 7.92
N LEU A 8 -5.96 10.37 9.10
CA LEU A 8 -5.69 11.19 10.28
C LEU A 8 -4.51 10.60 11.08
N PRO A 9 -3.85 11.40 11.95
CA PRO A 9 -2.87 10.85 12.88
C PRO A 9 -3.47 9.71 13.69
N ILE A 10 -2.73 8.62 13.86
CA ILE A 10 -3.17 7.45 14.65
C ILE A 10 -3.26 7.83 16.14
N GLY A 11 -2.38 8.72 16.60
CA GLY A 11 -2.31 9.12 18.00
C GLY A 11 -1.64 8.08 18.88
N GLU A 12 -1.95 8.11 20.19
CA GLU A 12 -1.38 7.19 21.18
C GLU A 12 -2.15 5.86 21.23
N ILE A 13 -1.42 4.75 21.11
CA ILE A 13 -1.94 3.41 21.35
C ILE A 13 -1.44 2.95 22.73
N ARG A 14 -2.37 2.80 23.67
CA ARG A 14 -2.06 2.35 25.04
C ARG A 14 -2.15 0.83 25.12
N GLN A 15 -1.05 0.20 25.52
CA GLN A 15 -0.97 -1.22 25.84
C GLN A 15 -0.74 -1.39 27.35
N PRO A 16 -1.02 -2.57 27.95
CA PRO A 16 -0.86 -2.77 29.38
C PRO A 16 0.50 -2.37 29.97
N ASN A 17 1.56 -2.52 29.19
CA ASN A 17 2.95 -2.30 29.61
C ASN A 17 3.69 -1.22 28.81
N ALA A 18 3.04 -0.56 27.84
CA ALA A 18 3.68 0.42 26.98
C ALA A 18 2.66 1.37 26.35
N THR A 19 3.10 2.60 26.04
CA THR A 19 2.36 3.52 25.19
C THR A 19 3.18 3.74 23.94
N LEU A 20 2.56 3.50 22.78
CA LEU A 20 3.13 3.78 21.48
C LEU A 20 2.53 5.09 20.97
N ASP A 21 3.36 6.12 20.84
CA ASP A 21 2.94 7.40 20.27
C ASP A 21 3.12 7.38 18.73
N LEU A 22 2.01 7.39 18.00
CA LEU A 22 1.93 7.46 16.55
C LEU A 22 1.28 8.77 16.09
N SER A 23 1.38 9.81 16.88
CA SER A 23 0.82 11.14 16.53
C SER A 23 1.46 11.72 15.26
N GLN A 24 2.67 11.30 14.91
CA GLN A 24 3.38 11.70 13.69
C GLN A 24 3.17 10.74 12.51
N SER A 25 2.25 9.78 12.60
CA SER A 25 2.02 8.77 11.55
C SER A 25 1.72 9.37 10.17
N VAL A 26 1.06 10.53 10.10
CA VAL A 26 0.79 11.28 8.87
C VAL A 26 2.09 11.73 8.20
N ASP A 27 3.01 12.31 8.95
CA ASP A 27 4.29 12.78 8.42
C ASP A 27 5.22 11.61 8.08
N ASN A 28 5.20 10.55 8.89
CA ASN A 28 5.97 9.33 8.67
C ASN A 28 5.55 8.67 7.34
N GLU A 29 4.26 8.40 7.14
CA GLU A 29 3.78 7.80 5.89
C GLU A 29 4.05 8.70 4.68
N TYR A 30 3.83 10.00 4.80
CA TYR A 30 4.13 10.95 3.74
C TYR A 30 5.62 10.92 3.35
N TYR A 31 6.52 10.97 4.33
CA TYR A 31 7.95 10.90 4.09
C TYR A 31 8.36 9.58 3.44
N CYS A 32 7.81 8.45 3.91
CA CYS A 32 8.08 7.14 3.33
C CYS A 32 7.61 7.04 1.86
N LEU A 33 6.44 7.61 1.53
CA LEU A 33 5.95 7.67 0.14
C LEU A 33 6.86 8.53 -0.74
N LEU A 34 7.30 9.71 -0.27
CA LEU A 34 8.24 10.56 -1.00
C LEU A 34 9.57 9.85 -1.26
N LEU A 35 10.14 9.22 -0.23
CA LEU A 35 11.39 8.48 -0.35
C LEU A 35 11.27 7.30 -1.32
N ALA A 36 10.17 6.55 -1.25
CA ALA A 36 9.90 5.47 -2.18
C ALA A 36 9.82 5.97 -3.63
N LYS A 37 9.17 7.11 -3.86
CA LYS A 37 9.06 7.74 -5.17
C LYS A 37 10.41 8.19 -5.70
N GLU A 38 11.24 8.84 -4.89
CA GLU A 38 12.61 9.27 -5.25
C GLU A 38 13.51 8.08 -5.60
N LEU A 39 13.30 6.94 -4.95
CA LEU A 39 13.98 5.70 -5.28
C LEU A 39 13.38 4.98 -6.50
N GLY A 40 12.40 5.57 -7.18
CA GLY A 40 11.80 5.03 -8.40
C GLY A 40 10.87 3.83 -8.15
N LEU A 41 10.28 3.73 -6.96
CA LEU A 41 9.16 2.82 -6.70
C LEU A 41 7.85 3.46 -7.18
N ASN A 42 6.96 2.64 -7.69
CA ASN A 42 5.63 3.07 -8.10
C ASN A 42 4.72 3.17 -6.87
N VAL A 43 4.46 4.39 -6.43
CA VAL A 43 3.60 4.72 -5.29
C VAL A 43 2.57 5.77 -5.69
N PRO A 44 1.40 5.86 -5.03
CA PRO A 44 0.42 6.90 -5.28
C PRO A 44 0.95 8.28 -4.89
N ASP A 45 0.43 9.31 -5.54
CA ASP A 45 0.66 10.69 -5.11
C ASP A 45 -0.03 10.94 -3.77
N ALA A 46 0.63 11.72 -2.93
CA ALA A 46 0.13 12.07 -1.61
C ALA A 46 0.52 13.50 -1.25
N GLU A 47 -0.30 14.14 -0.42
CA GLU A 47 -0.05 15.48 0.08
C GLU A 47 -0.52 15.63 1.53
N ILE A 48 0.11 16.53 2.26
CA ILE A 48 -0.35 16.93 3.59
C ILE A 48 -1.38 18.04 3.45
N ILE A 49 -2.58 17.78 3.93
CA ILE A 49 -3.67 18.76 3.99
C ILE A 49 -3.92 19.23 5.43
N LYS A 50 -4.48 20.43 5.56
CA LYS A 50 -4.85 21.00 6.85
C LYS A 50 -6.29 21.48 6.83
N ALA A 51 -7.06 21.10 7.84
CA ALA A 51 -8.41 21.57 8.09
C ALA A 51 -8.48 22.13 9.52
N GLY A 52 -8.40 23.45 9.68
CA GLY A 52 -8.27 24.09 10.98
C GLY A 52 -6.98 23.66 11.69
N ARG A 53 -7.11 22.98 12.83
CA ARG A 53 -5.98 22.44 13.59
C ARG A 53 -5.62 21.00 13.22
N VAL A 54 -6.46 20.36 12.41
CA VAL A 54 -6.25 18.96 12.01
C VAL A 54 -5.32 18.92 10.81
N ARG A 55 -4.28 18.09 10.91
CA ARG A 55 -3.35 17.76 9.85
C ARG A 55 -3.65 16.32 9.39
N ALA A 56 -3.74 16.09 8.09
CA ALA A 56 -4.07 14.78 7.53
C ALA A 56 -3.24 14.49 6.27
N LEU A 57 -3.04 13.22 5.97
CA LEU A 57 -2.48 12.78 4.70
C LEU A 57 -3.61 12.49 3.71
N ALA A 58 -3.58 13.13 2.55
CA ALA A 58 -4.44 12.81 1.42
C ALA A 58 -3.64 11.97 0.42
N VAL A 59 -4.04 10.72 0.22
CA VAL A 59 -3.40 9.79 -0.73
C VAL A 59 -4.31 9.61 -1.93
N GLU A 60 -3.80 9.85 -3.13
CA GLU A 60 -4.56 9.63 -4.36
C GLU A 60 -4.86 8.15 -4.55
N ARG A 61 -6.09 7.84 -4.93
CA ARG A 61 -6.53 6.47 -5.16
C ARG A 61 -6.13 6.00 -6.55
N PHE A 62 -5.17 5.11 -6.64
CA PHE A 62 -4.73 4.48 -7.88
C PHE A 62 -5.81 3.57 -8.51
N ASP A 63 -6.81 3.14 -7.73
CA ASP A 63 -7.94 2.34 -8.22
C ASP A 63 -9.11 3.20 -8.73
N ARG A 64 -8.88 4.49 -8.98
CA ARG A 64 -9.84 5.44 -9.53
C ARG A 64 -9.28 6.09 -10.78
N ARG A 65 -10.13 6.19 -11.81
CA ARG A 65 -9.78 6.88 -13.05
C ARG A 65 -11.00 7.58 -13.63
N TRP A 66 -10.84 8.85 -13.97
CA TRP A 66 -11.86 9.56 -14.72
C TRP A 66 -11.99 8.96 -16.14
N ASN A 67 -13.23 8.89 -16.65
CA ASN A 67 -13.43 8.65 -18.08
C ASN A 67 -12.84 9.81 -18.89
N THR A 68 -12.72 9.63 -20.21
CA THR A 68 -12.11 10.62 -21.11
C THR A 68 -12.76 12.01 -21.01
N GLU A 69 -14.07 12.05 -20.80
CA GLU A 69 -14.85 13.27 -20.67
C GLU A 69 -14.87 13.87 -19.26
N ARG A 70 -14.22 13.21 -18.30
CA ARG A 70 -14.21 13.58 -16.87
C ARG A 70 -15.59 13.72 -16.23
N THR A 71 -16.58 13.01 -16.73
CA THR A 71 -17.96 12.99 -16.23
C THR A 71 -18.23 11.85 -15.26
N VAL A 72 -17.48 10.75 -15.36
CA VAL A 72 -17.65 9.55 -14.53
C VAL A 72 -16.31 9.12 -13.95
N LEU A 73 -16.29 8.93 -12.63
CA LEU A 73 -15.14 8.36 -11.92
C LEU A 73 -15.28 6.82 -11.90
N LEU A 74 -14.44 6.15 -12.67
CA LEU A 74 -14.42 4.71 -12.80
C LEU A 74 -13.64 4.09 -11.63
N ARG A 75 -14.09 2.93 -11.17
CA ARG A 75 -13.34 2.07 -10.24
C ARG A 75 -12.64 0.97 -11.03
N LEU A 76 -11.32 0.90 -10.89
CA LEU A 76 -10.51 -0.18 -11.45
C LEU A 76 -10.59 -1.40 -10.53
N PRO A 77 -10.90 -2.59 -11.05
CA PRO A 77 -10.91 -3.82 -10.25
C PRO A 77 -9.50 -4.11 -9.72
N GLN A 78 -9.43 -4.38 -8.43
CA GLN A 78 -8.20 -4.80 -7.77
C GLN A 78 -8.51 -5.75 -6.61
N GLU A 79 -7.54 -6.58 -6.28
CA GLU A 79 -7.55 -7.49 -5.13
C GLU A 79 -6.23 -7.43 -4.38
N ASP A 80 -6.29 -7.41 -3.04
CA ASP A 80 -5.09 -7.62 -2.22
C ASP A 80 -4.65 -9.09 -2.27
N MET A 81 -3.43 -9.40 -1.80
CA MET A 81 -2.90 -10.76 -1.89
C MET A 81 -3.68 -11.77 -1.02
N CYS A 82 -4.35 -11.34 0.05
CA CYS A 82 -5.26 -12.25 0.77
C CYS A 82 -6.46 -12.61 -0.12
N GLN A 83 -7.10 -11.62 -0.75
CA GLN A 83 -8.22 -11.85 -1.68
C GLN A 83 -7.81 -12.71 -2.87
N THR A 84 -6.68 -12.38 -3.51
CA THR A 84 -6.10 -13.11 -4.63
C THR A 84 -5.88 -14.59 -4.31
N PHE A 85 -5.46 -14.91 -3.09
CA PHE A 85 -5.24 -16.30 -2.65
C PHE A 85 -6.44 -16.93 -1.95
N GLY A 86 -7.60 -16.24 -1.90
CA GLY A 86 -8.82 -16.75 -1.24
C GLY A 86 -8.66 -16.91 0.28
N LEU A 87 -7.82 -16.10 0.90
CA LEU A 87 -7.52 -16.15 2.34
C LEU A 87 -8.32 -15.10 3.11
N PRO A 88 -8.78 -15.41 4.32
CA PRO A 88 -9.42 -14.43 5.19
C PRO A 88 -8.41 -13.37 5.68
N SER A 89 -8.90 -12.18 6.00
CA SER A 89 -8.06 -11.07 6.46
C SER A 89 -7.32 -11.33 7.78
N SER A 90 -7.75 -12.33 8.55
CA SER A 90 -7.11 -12.75 9.80
C SER A 90 -5.76 -13.42 9.61
N VAL A 91 -5.47 -13.96 8.42
CA VAL A 91 -4.20 -14.61 8.09
C VAL A 91 -3.34 -13.75 7.14
N LYS A 92 -3.28 -12.46 7.40
CA LYS A 92 -2.54 -11.51 6.56
C LYS A 92 -1.02 -11.57 6.72
N TYR A 93 -0.51 -12.05 7.84
CA TYR A 93 0.92 -12.22 8.08
C TYR A 93 1.39 -13.61 7.71
N GLU A 94 2.64 -13.73 7.24
CA GLU A 94 3.24 -15.02 6.90
C GLU A 94 3.32 -15.96 8.12
N SER A 95 3.59 -15.41 9.31
CA SER A 95 3.57 -16.15 10.58
C SER A 95 2.23 -16.83 10.89
N ASP A 96 1.14 -16.26 10.38
CA ASP A 96 -0.23 -16.75 10.61
C ASP A 96 -0.75 -17.61 9.46
N GLY A 97 0.13 -17.94 8.49
CA GLY A 97 -0.21 -18.74 7.31
C GLY A 97 -0.57 -17.94 6.06
N GLY A 98 -0.39 -16.62 6.09
CA GLY A 98 -0.54 -15.73 4.92
C GLY A 98 0.54 -15.96 3.86
N PRO A 99 0.38 -15.35 2.68
CA PRO A 99 1.36 -15.48 1.61
C PRO A 99 2.60 -14.63 1.93
N GLY A 100 3.75 -15.27 2.07
CA GLY A 100 5.05 -14.65 2.19
C GLY A 100 5.65 -14.26 0.83
N ILE A 101 6.86 -13.70 0.88
CA ILE A 101 7.59 -13.19 -0.30
C ILE A 101 7.69 -14.26 -1.40
N ALA A 102 8.07 -15.47 -1.06
CA ALA A 102 8.26 -16.56 -2.05
C ALA A 102 6.96 -16.88 -2.80
N ARG A 103 5.82 -16.94 -2.09
CA ARG A 103 4.51 -17.23 -2.68
C ARG A 103 4.03 -16.11 -3.58
N ILE A 104 4.21 -14.86 -3.17
CA ILE A 104 3.85 -13.69 -3.98
C ILE A 104 4.75 -13.61 -5.22
N MET A 105 6.06 -13.83 -5.09
CA MET A 105 7.00 -13.88 -6.22
C MET A 105 6.65 -14.97 -7.24
N ALA A 106 6.20 -16.15 -6.78
CA ALA A 106 5.74 -17.23 -7.66
C ALA A 106 4.45 -16.82 -8.39
N PHE A 107 3.50 -16.22 -7.68
CA PHE A 107 2.25 -15.72 -8.28
C PHE A 107 2.54 -14.66 -9.36
N LEU A 108 3.43 -13.70 -9.09
CA LEU A 108 3.77 -12.64 -10.04
C LEU A 108 4.48 -13.15 -11.32
N MET A 109 4.87 -14.43 -11.41
CA MET A 109 5.31 -15.03 -12.67
C MET A 109 4.21 -15.07 -13.73
N GLY A 110 2.94 -15.11 -13.33
CA GLY A 110 1.78 -15.06 -14.21
C GLY A 110 1.29 -13.62 -14.54
N SER A 111 1.92 -12.58 -14.01
CA SER A 111 1.58 -11.20 -14.32
C SER A 111 1.80 -10.86 -15.81
N SER A 112 1.00 -9.95 -16.35
CA SER A 112 1.19 -9.40 -17.71
C SER A 112 2.52 -8.64 -17.86
N GLU A 113 3.14 -8.22 -16.75
CA GLU A 113 4.45 -7.56 -16.69
C GLU A 113 5.39 -8.30 -15.72
N ALA A 114 5.46 -9.62 -15.79
CA ALA A 114 6.07 -10.50 -14.78
C ALA A 114 7.49 -10.09 -14.35
N LEU A 115 8.36 -9.74 -15.29
CA LEU A 115 9.75 -9.35 -14.95
C LEU A 115 9.78 -8.05 -14.15
N LYS A 116 8.99 -7.05 -14.60
CA LYS A 116 8.89 -5.76 -13.93
C LYS A 116 8.25 -5.87 -12.56
N ASP A 117 7.10 -6.53 -12.48
CA ASP A 117 6.34 -6.66 -11.22
C ASP A 117 7.14 -7.41 -10.16
N ARG A 118 7.85 -8.47 -10.54
CA ARG A 118 8.73 -9.21 -9.62
C ARG A 118 9.93 -8.38 -9.18
N TYR A 119 10.55 -7.64 -10.10
CA TYR A 119 11.66 -6.74 -9.76
C TYR A 119 11.19 -5.65 -8.80
N ASP A 120 10.08 -4.98 -9.10
CA ASP A 120 9.52 -3.90 -8.28
C ASP A 120 9.10 -4.41 -6.90
N PHE A 121 8.48 -5.60 -6.83
CA PHE A 121 8.11 -6.21 -5.57
C PHE A 121 9.32 -6.50 -4.68
N MET A 122 10.39 -7.09 -5.23
CA MET A 122 11.61 -7.35 -4.46
C MET A 122 12.34 -6.05 -4.06
N LYS A 123 12.40 -5.08 -4.95
CA LYS A 123 12.94 -3.74 -4.64
C LYS A 123 12.17 -3.12 -3.47
N PHE A 124 10.85 -3.25 -3.45
CA PHE A 124 10.03 -2.74 -2.36
C PHE A 124 10.26 -3.51 -1.05
N GLN A 125 10.48 -4.84 -1.06
CA GLN A 125 10.84 -5.59 0.14
C GLN A 125 12.16 -5.08 0.75
N VAL A 126 13.17 -4.84 -0.09
CA VAL A 126 14.45 -4.25 0.37
C VAL A 126 14.23 -2.86 0.94
N PHE A 127 13.43 -2.04 0.27
CA PHE A 127 13.07 -0.70 0.76
C PHE A 127 12.39 -0.75 2.13
N GLN A 128 11.39 -1.61 2.32
CA GLN A 128 10.71 -1.79 3.61
C GLN A 128 11.70 -2.20 4.71
N TRP A 129 12.62 -3.11 4.40
CA TRP A 129 13.65 -3.51 5.34
C TRP A 129 14.56 -2.35 5.73
N LEU A 130 15.01 -1.54 4.76
CA LEU A 130 15.89 -0.39 5.01
C LEU A 130 15.24 0.69 5.86
N ILE A 131 13.94 0.96 5.68
CA ILE A 131 13.21 1.95 6.48
C ILE A 131 12.61 1.38 7.76
N GLY A 132 12.83 0.09 8.06
CA GLY A 132 12.25 -0.57 9.23
C GLY A 132 10.73 -0.63 9.22
N ALA A 133 10.10 -0.77 8.05
CA ALA A 133 8.65 -0.95 7.94
C ALA A 133 8.27 -2.37 8.39
N THR A 134 7.82 -2.53 9.62
CA THR A 134 7.54 -3.84 10.23
C THR A 134 6.13 -4.38 9.96
N ASP A 135 5.21 -3.54 9.47
CA ASP A 135 3.81 -3.94 9.21
C ASP A 135 3.54 -4.26 7.72
N GLY A 136 4.56 -4.73 7.00
CA GLY A 136 4.40 -5.21 5.63
C GLY A 136 3.74 -6.59 5.60
N HIS A 137 2.46 -6.66 5.20
CA HIS A 137 1.70 -7.91 5.15
C HIS A 137 0.93 -8.05 3.82
N ALA A 138 0.34 -9.22 3.58
CA ALA A 138 -0.32 -9.56 2.30
C ALA A 138 -1.41 -8.57 1.84
N LYS A 139 -2.04 -7.84 2.75
CA LYS A 139 -3.06 -6.83 2.40
C LYS A 139 -2.47 -5.48 1.96
N ASN A 140 -1.17 -5.28 2.11
CA ASN A 140 -0.46 -4.09 1.61
C ASN A 140 0.04 -4.25 0.16
N PHE A 141 -0.25 -5.40 -0.46
CA PHE A 141 0.09 -5.68 -1.85
C PHE A 141 -1.17 -6.06 -2.62
N SER A 142 -1.38 -5.44 -3.76
CA SER A 142 -2.56 -5.69 -4.59
C SER A 142 -2.19 -5.87 -6.05
N VAL A 143 -3.09 -6.47 -6.79
CA VAL A 143 -3.02 -6.56 -8.24
C VAL A 143 -4.26 -5.94 -8.87
N PHE A 144 -4.08 -5.23 -9.97
CA PHE A 144 -5.18 -4.88 -10.86
C PHE A 144 -5.64 -6.12 -11.61
N ILE A 145 -6.95 -6.32 -11.67
CA ILE A 145 -7.58 -7.33 -12.51
C ILE A 145 -7.93 -6.69 -13.85
N GLN A 146 -7.43 -7.25 -14.93
CA GLN A 146 -7.60 -6.74 -16.28
C GLN A 146 -8.54 -7.64 -17.09
N ALA A 147 -9.00 -7.13 -18.25
CA ALA A 147 -9.80 -7.92 -19.17
C ALA A 147 -9.08 -9.21 -19.59
N GLY A 148 -9.84 -10.29 -19.74
CA GLY A 148 -9.30 -11.60 -20.11
C GLY A 148 -8.61 -12.35 -18.97
N GLY A 149 -8.75 -11.87 -17.70
CA GLY A 149 -8.17 -12.53 -16.51
C GLY A 149 -6.68 -12.27 -16.31
N SER A 150 -6.07 -11.39 -17.12
CA SER A 150 -4.71 -10.94 -16.84
C SER A 150 -4.65 -10.02 -15.63
N TYR A 151 -3.47 -9.90 -15.02
CA TYR A 151 -3.26 -9.05 -13.84
C TYR A 151 -1.87 -8.45 -13.84
N ARG A 152 -1.68 -7.40 -13.05
CA ARG A 152 -0.38 -6.80 -12.78
C ARG A 152 -0.37 -6.13 -11.41
N LEU A 153 0.82 -5.93 -10.86
CA LEU A 153 1.02 -5.28 -9.57
C LEU A 153 0.47 -3.85 -9.58
N THR A 154 -0.18 -3.45 -8.49
CA THR A 154 -0.60 -2.04 -8.27
C THR A 154 0.57 -1.20 -7.78
N PRO A 155 0.46 0.14 -7.72
CA PRO A 155 1.35 0.95 -6.89
C PRO A 155 1.42 0.42 -5.45
N PHE A 156 2.56 0.61 -4.78
CA PHE A 156 2.74 0.29 -3.37
C PHE A 156 2.13 1.37 -2.48
N TYR A 157 1.50 0.99 -1.39
CA TYR A 157 0.76 1.88 -0.51
C TYR A 157 0.91 1.45 0.96
N ASP A 158 0.47 2.33 1.87
CA ASP A 158 0.44 2.03 3.31
C ASP A 158 1.84 1.75 3.87
N ILE A 159 2.75 2.70 3.65
CA ILE A 159 4.17 2.56 3.96
C ILE A 159 4.50 3.41 5.17
N ILE A 160 4.78 2.76 6.31
CA ILE A 160 5.13 3.43 7.56
C ILE A 160 6.41 2.81 8.12
N SER A 161 7.40 3.66 8.44
CA SER A 161 8.58 3.25 9.18
C SER A 161 8.23 3.02 10.66
N ALA A 162 8.84 1.99 11.28
CA ALA A 162 8.79 1.81 12.73
C ALA A 162 9.82 2.68 13.48
N PHE A 163 10.71 3.33 12.76
CA PHE A 163 11.62 4.31 13.34
C PHE A 163 10.89 5.65 13.49
N PRO A 164 11.02 6.34 14.65
CA PRO A 164 10.42 7.64 14.88
C PRO A 164 11.04 8.73 14.00
#